data_63f8d6a9b8959ad22193de2a59f8bce3
#
_entry.id   63f8d6a9b8959ad22193de2a59f8bce3
#
_cell.length_a   1.000
_cell.length_b   1.000
_cell.length_c   1.000
_cell.angle_alpha   90.00
_cell.angle_beta   90.00
_cell.angle_gamma   90.00
#
_symmetry.space_group_name_H-M   'P 1'
#
loop_
_entity.id
_entity.type
_entity.pdbx_description
1 polymer ?
#
loop_
_entity_poly.entity_id
_entity_poly.type
_entity_poly.pdbx_seq_one_letter_code
_entity_poly.pdbx_strand_id
1 'polypeptide(L)'
;MVDGPFPAPRRRLPAFLNAEPVRPKTPRTGGAGLRRRWRDQQAGRIYEWDSQHGTVETYDDRGRHLGEFDPLSGERLKEPDRSRRVDA
;
A
#
# COMPACT_ATOMS: atom_id res chain seq x y z
N MET A 1 -15.66 -13.36 -6.09
CA MET A 1 -15.92 -12.48 -4.94
C MET A 1 -15.05 -11.25 -5.00
N VAL A 2 -15.63 -10.10 -4.73
CA VAL A 2 -14.92 -8.83 -4.79
C VAL A 2 -14.27 -8.54 -3.43
N ASP A 3 -13.01 -8.11 -3.43
CA ASP A 3 -12.26 -7.86 -2.20
C ASP A 3 -12.41 -6.45 -1.68
N GLY A 4 -13.42 -5.76 -2.12
CA GLY A 4 -13.69 -4.38 -1.77
C GLY A 4 -14.09 -3.61 -3.00
N PRO A 5 -14.66 -2.40 -2.85
CA PRO A 5 -15.17 -1.62 -3.98
C PRO A 5 -14.10 -0.94 -4.84
N PHE A 6 -12.84 -0.94 -4.39
CA PHE A 6 -11.78 -0.20 -5.06
C PHE A 6 -10.71 -1.14 -5.60
N PRO A 7 -10.75 -1.49 -6.89
CA PRO A 7 -9.71 -2.34 -7.49
C PRO A 7 -8.36 -1.62 -7.53
N ALA A 8 -7.30 -2.37 -7.32
CA ALA A 8 -5.95 -1.82 -7.34
C ALA A 8 -5.54 -1.40 -8.76
N PRO A 9 -4.75 -0.33 -8.91
CA PRO A 9 -4.13 -0.01 -10.18
C PRO A 9 -3.28 -1.17 -10.68
N ARG A 10 -3.23 -1.37 -11.99
CA ARG A 10 -2.48 -2.49 -12.54
C ARG A 10 -0.99 -2.24 -12.60
N ARG A 11 -0.57 -1.00 -12.71
CA ARG A 11 0.82 -0.64 -12.88
C ARG A 11 1.27 0.31 -11.78
N ARG A 12 1.36 1.59 -12.10
CA ARG A 12 1.90 2.59 -11.19
C ARG A 12 0.81 3.26 -10.39
N LEU A 13 1.19 3.67 -9.19
CA LEU A 13 0.35 4.56 -8.38
C LEU A 13 0.50 5.98 -8.93
N PRO A 14 -0.59 6.68 -9.24
CA PRO A 14 -0.49 8.00 -9.88
C PRO A 14 0.34 9.02 -9.11
N ALA A 15 0.22 9.04 -7.78
CA ALA A 15 0.96 9.99 -6.95
C ALA A 15 2.39 9.53 -6.62
N PHE A 16 2.72 8.25 -6.88
CA PHE A 16 4.01 7.66 -6.48
C PHE A 16 4.62 6.92 -7.67
N LEU A 17 4.98 7.66 -8.69
CA LEU A 17 5.39 7.09 -9.98
C LEU A 17 6.71 6.33 -9.92
N ASN A 18 7.55 6.59 -8.92
CA ASN A 18 8.81 5.86 -8.75
C ASN A 18 8.61 4.52 -8.04
N ALA A 19 7.42 4.28 -7.51
CA ALA A 19 7.11 3.00 -6.88
C ALA A 19 6.76 1.97 -7.95
N GLU A 20 7.48 0.85 -7.93
CA GLU A 20 7.29 -0.22 -8.92
C GLU A 20 6.54 -1.38 -8.29
N PRO A 21 5.68 -2.06 -9.07
CA PRO A 21 5.02 -3.27 -8.56
C PRO A 21 6.04 -4.33 -8.15
N VAL A 22 5.82 -4.92 -7.00
CA VAL A 22 6.66 -6.02 -6.48
C VAL A 22 5.76 -7.14 -5.99
N ARG A 23 6.37 -8.26 -5.61
CA ARG A 23 5.62 -9.43 -5.14
C ARG A 23 4.86 -9.09 -3.86
N PRO A 24 3.54 -9.36 -3.82
CA PRO A 24 2.76 -9.19 -2.59
C PRO A 24 3.22 -10.15 -1.50
N LYS A 25 3.09 -9.71 -0.25
CA LYS A 25 3.44 -10.52 0.92
C LYS A 25 2.39 -10.49 2.01
N THR A 26 1.52 -9.48 2.02
CA THR A 26 0.58 -9.25 3.13
C THR A 26 -0.79 -9.77 2.79
N PRO A 27 -1.38 -10.64 3.63
CA PRO A 27 -2.74 -11.12 3.42
C PRO A 27 -3.76 -9.99 3.44
N ARG A 28 -4.79 -10.13 2.62
CA ARG A 28 -5.92 -9.20 2.63
C ARG A 28 -6.75 -9.38 3.88
N THR A 29 -7.26 -8.28 4.40
CA THR A 29 -8.20 -8.31 5.51
C THR A 29 -9.56 -8.77 5.01
N GLY A 30 -10.07 -9.86 5.57
CA GLY A 30 -11.41 -10.36 5.27
C GLY A 30 -11.59 -10.96 3.89
N GLY A 31 -10.52 -11.14 3.12
CA GLY A 31 -10.58 -11.71 1.78
C GLY A 31 -9.50 -12.74 1.55
N ALA A 32 -9.54 -13.38 0.37
CA ALA A 32 -8.50 -14.31 -0.05
C ALA A 32 -7.40 -13.56 -0.79
N GLY A 33 -6.18 -14.10 -0.74
CA GLY A 33 -5.06 -13.56 -1.48
C GLY A 33 -4.27 -12.51 -0.72
N LEU A 34 -3.39 -11.86 -1.44
CA LEU A 34 -2.43 -10.91 -0.88
C LEU A 34 -2.70 -9.51 -1.43
N ARG A 35 -2.35 -8.49 -0.63
CA ARG A 35 -2.48 -7.09 -1.06
C ARG A 35 -1.47 -6.77 -2.16
N ARG A 36 -1.92 -6.06 -3.19
CA ARG A 36 -1.01 -5.51 -4.20
C ARG A 36 0.03 -4.66 -3.51
N ARG A 37 1.30 -4.78 -3.96
CA ARG A 37 2.41 -4.07 -3.34
C ARG A 37 3.24 -3.35 -4.39
N TRP A 38 3.72 -2.17 -4.03
CA TRP A 38 4.71 -1.40 -4.78
C TRP A 38 5.86 -1.04 -3.86
N ARG A 39 7.01 -0.83 -4.45
CA ARG A 39 8.19 -0.40 -3.70
C ARG A 39 8.91 0.71 -4.43
N ASP A 40 9.19 1.80 -3.71
CA ASP A 40 10.14 2.82 -4.12
C ASP A 40 11.44 2.57 -3.37
N GLN A 41 12.38 1.94 -4.04
CA GLN A 41 13.62 1.51 -3.40
C GLN A 41 14.50 2.68 -3.02
N GLN A 42 14.47 3.74 -3.81
CA GLN A 42 15.25 4.94 -3.55
C GLN A 42 14.76 5.70 -2.34
N ALA A 43 13.45 5.85 -2.23
CA ALA A 43 12.83 6.55 -1.11
C ALA A 43 12.72 5.68 0.14
N GLY A 44 12.91 4.36 0.02
CA GLY A 44 12.72 3.44 1.13
C GLY A 44 11.27 3.35 1.55
N ARG A 45 10.37 3.17 0.57
CA ARG A 45 8.92 3.13 0.84
C ARG A 45 8.31 1.87 0.25
N ILE A 46 7.36 1.31 1.00
CA ILE A 46 6.53 0.19 0.56
C ILE A 46 5.08 0.67 0.62
N TYR A 47 4.33 0.40 -0.46
CA TYR A 47 2.93 0.79 -0.56
C TYR A 47 2.10 -0.47 -0.73
N GLU A 48 1.02 -0.60 0.06
CA GLU A 48 0.09 -1.72 -0.07
C GLU A 48 -1.32 -1.22 -0.29
N TRP A 49 -2.03 -1.86 -1.22
CA TRP A 49 -3.36 -1.41 -1.60
C TRP A 49 -4.41 -1.80 -0.57
N ASP A 50 -5.21 -0.83 -0.16
CA ASP A 50 -6.38 -1.04 0.67
C ASP A 50 -7.62 -0.98 -0.21
N SER A 51 -8.16 -2.15 -0.57
CA SER A 51 -9.30 -2.24 -1.47
C SER A 51 -10.61 -1.80 -0.83
N GLN A 52 -10.66 -1.69 0.49
CA GLN A 52 -11.84 -1.20 1.20
C GLN A 52 -11.96 0.31 1.10
N HIS A 53 -10.85 1.03 1.08
CA HIS A 53 -10.83 2.48 1.10
C HIS A 53 -10.32 3.12 -0.20
N GLY A 54 -9.70 2.35 -1.09
CA GLY A 54 -9.11 2.90 -2.30
C GLY A 54 -7.87 3.73 -2.03
N THR A 55 -7.12 3.38 -1.01
CA THR A 55 -5.94 4.11 -0.54
C THR A 55 -4.74 3.18 -0.47
N VAL A 56 -3.57 3.72 -0.14
CA VAL A 56 -2.38 2.91 0.09
C VAL A 56 -1.90 3.06 1.52
N GLU A 57 -1.70 1.92 2.17
CA GLU A 57 -0.98 1.85 3.43
C GLU A 57 0.50 1.92 3.10
N THR A 58 1.21 2.85 3.73
CA THR A 58 2.60 3.12 3.40
C THR A 58 3.50 2.71 4.56
N TYR A 59 4.63 2.09 4.21
CA TYR A 59 5.59 1.59 5.19
C TYR A 59 7.00 2.02 4.78
N ASP A 60 7.91 2.07 5.76
CA ASP A 60 9.31 2.30 5.44
C ASP A 60 9.97 1.00 4.95
N ASP A 61 11.26 1.05 4.65
CA ASP A 61 11.99 -0.10 4.13
C ASP A 61 12.23 -1.20 5.16
N ARG A 62 11.86 -0.96 6.41
CA ARG A 62 11.87 -1.97 7.48
C ARG A 62 10.48 -2.50 7.79
N GLY A 63 9.47 -2.08 7.04
CA GLY A 63 8.11 -2.53 7.22
C GLY A 63 7.33 -1.82 8.32
N ARG A 64 7.82 -0.69 8.81
CA ARG A 64 7.10 0.09 9.83
C ARG A 64 6.10 1.02 9.18
N HIS A 65 4.90 1.08 9.72
CA HIS A 65 3.79 1.86 9.16
C HIS A 65 4.08 3.37 9.21
N LEU A 66 3.84 4.04 8.09
CA LEU A 66 4.04 5.49 7.95
C LEU A 66 2.73 6.25 7.79
N GLY A 67 1.63 5.56 7.60
CA GLY A 67 0.33 6.18 7.44
C GLY A 67 -0.43 5.64 6.25
N GLU A 68 -1.64 6.17 6.05
CA GLU A 68 -2.47 5.87 4.90
C GLU A 68 -2.47 7.07 3.98
N PHE A 69 -2.23 6.85 2.68
CA PHE A 69 -2.05 7.92 1.71
C PHE A 69 -3.03 7.79 0.55
N ASP A 70 -3.43 8.91 0.01
CA ASP A 70 -4.25 8.96 -1.20
C ASP A 70 -3.37 8.64 -2.41
N PRO A 71 -3.73 7.63 -3.22
CA PRO A 71 -2.90 7.22 -4.36
C PRO A 71 -2.93 8.21 -5.53
N LEU A 72 -3.88 9.14 -5.54
CA LEU A 72 -4.01 10.13 -6.61
C LEU A 72 -3.32 11.43 -6.25
N SER A 73 -3.52 11.93 -5.03
CA SER A 73 -2.97 13.21 -4.61
C SER A 73 -1.65 13.09 -3.87
N GLY A 74 -1.37 11.93 -3.28
CA GLY A 74 -0.21 11.74 -2.42
C GLY A 74 -0.40 12.30 -1.02
N GLU A 75 -1.60 12.77 -0.70
CA GLU A 75 -1.88 13.33 0.62
C GLU A 75 -1.95 12.24 1.69
N ARG A 76 -1.35 12.49 2.84
CA ARG A 76 -1.50 11.58 3.97
C ARG A 76 -2.86 11.79 4.62
N LEU A 77 -3.64 10.70 4.67
CA LEU A 77 -5.00 10.71 5.19
C LEU A 77 -5.07 10.27 6.64
N LYS A 78 -4.15 9.42 7.07
CA LYS A 78 -4.09 8.93 8.45
C LYS A 78 -2.65 8.88 8.93
N GLU A 79 -2.49 9.12 10.22
CA GLU A 79 -1.20 9.10 10.90
C GLU A 79 -0.61 7.68 10.96
N PRO A 80 0.70 7.56 11.18
CA PRO A 80 1.32 6.25 11.39
C PRO A 80 0.69 5.51 12.57
N ASP A 81 0.51 4.20 12.38
CA ASP A 81 0.12 3.29 13.45
C ASP A 81 1.35 2.47 13.83
N ARG A 82 1.92 2.76 14.97
CA ARG A 82 3.18 2.14 15.40
C ARG A 82 3.07 0.65 15.68
N SER A 83 1.86 0.14 15.85
CA SER A 83 1.63 -1.29 16.06
C SER A 83 1.61 -2.08 14.75
N ARG A 84 1.51 -1.40 13.60
CA ARG A 84 1.42 -2.07 12.30
C ARG A 84 2.78 -2.27 11.69
N ARG A 85 3.00 -3.48 11.21
CA ARG A 85 4.21 -3.86 10.50
C ARG A 85 3.89 -4.81 9.37
N VAL A 86 4.74 -4.81 8.36
CA VAL A 86 4.69 -5.79 7.26
C VAL A 86 6.09 -6.35 7.05
N ASP A 87 6.15 -7.48 6.37
CA ASP A 87 7.43 -8.00 5.87
C ASP A 87 7.91 -7.09 4.74
N ALA A 88 9.09 -6.57 4.89
CA ALA A 88 9.66 -5.65 3.90
C ALA A 88 10.11 -6.35 2.61
#